data_140226252595ea2fd5c76225958ed2b9
#
_entry.id   140226252595ea2fd5c76225958ed2b9
#
_cell.length_a   1.000
_cell.length_b   1.000
_cell.length_c   1.000
_cell.angle_alpha   90.00
_cell.angle_beta   90.00
_cell.angle_gamma   90.00
#
_symmetry.space_group_name_H-M   'P 1'
#
loop_
_entity.id
_entity.type
_entity.pdbx_description
1 polymer ?
#
loop_
_entity_poly.entity_id
_entity_poly.type
_entity_poly.pdbx_seq_one_letter_code
_entity_poly.pdbx_strand_id
1 'polypeptide(L)'
;MDLTQMQYFVLVAENGSTAKAAAEAMVSQSTVSKSILRLERELDLQLFDRQGVHLVLNPAGEEFLQQVRPILTAVRRLPEFVKSRHMPRRKYRINVGAAEAVMGSFLHGFFRKEPQAEVILTDESWIDDCDLSISSGPSGREEDSVWLLEEEILLAVPVSMGPQQELDVLSLEGLPLILPREGSALRQSIEREILSRPLVAEILAVTSDDETLRQLVTQGDGVAFWPAKTWPKPDPKRVRLCHLGGVHFTRELYALLPPENPEGKESPLMRAMVEFFHGLEDGQVWKTTETEEME
;
A
#
# COMPACT_ATOMS: atom_id res chain seq x y z
N MET A 1 13.06 30.62 -1.90
CA MET A 1 12.52 29.26 -2.07
C MET A 1 11.25 29.32 -2.91
N ASP A 2 11.09 28.46 -3.92
CA ASP A 2 9.94 28.40 -4.81
C ASP A 2 9.53 26.94 -5.11
N LEU A 3 8.35 26.75 -5.71
CA LEU A 3 7.79 25.43 -6.00
C LEU A 3 8.67 24.59 -6.93
N THR A 4 9.35 25.23 -7.87
CA THR A 4 10.24 24.53 -8.81
C THR A 4 11.47 23.97 -8.09
N GLN A 5 12.03 24.71 -7.15
CA GLN A 5 13.11 24.22 -6.30
C GLN A 5 12.68 23.03 -5.45
N MET A 6 11.48 23.06 -4.88
CA MET A 6 10.90 21.95 -4.11
C MET A 6 10.68 20.73 -5.00
N GLN A 7 10.15 20.90 -6.22
CA GLN A 7 9.96 19.80 -7.17
C GLN A 7 11.30 19.13 -7.54
N TYR A 8 12.33 19.92 -7.87
CA TYR A 8 13.64 19.36 -8.18
C TYR A 8 14.27 18.67 -6.98
N PHE A 9 14.07 19.19 -5.77
CA PHE A 9 14.53 18.54 -4.55
C PHE A 9 13.90 17.15 -4.38
N VAL A 10 12.58 17.02 -4.53
CA VAL A 10 11.89 15.74 -4.45
C VAL A 10 12.41 14.77 -5.52
N LEU A 11 12.51 15.20 -6.78
CA LEU A 11 13.05 14.37 -7.86
C LEU A 11 14.48 13.89 -7.60
N VAL A 12 15.33 14.72 -7.01
CA VAL A 12 16.70 14.31 -6.64
C VAL A 12 16.68 13.32 -5.48
N ALA A 13 15.82 13.52 -4.50
CA ALA A 13 15.65 12.59 -3.37
C ALA A 13 15.21 11.19 -3.83
N GLU A 14 14.30 11.12 -4.79
CA GLU A 14 13.78 9.86 -5.34
C GLU A 14 14.78 9.15 -6.25
N ASN A 15 15.50 9.91 -7.07
CA ASN A 15 16.40 9.33 -8.05
C ASN A 15 17.84 9.10 -7.54
N GLY A 16 18.19 9.69 -6.40
CA GLY A 16 19.56 9.69 -5.87
C GLY A 16 20.57 10.34 -6.80
N SER A 17 20.12 11.13 -7.81
CA SER A 17 20.98 11.66 -8.88
C SER A 17 20.35 12.88 -9.53
N THR A 18 21.13 13.99 -9.59
CA THR A 18 20.70 15.19 -10.32
C THR A 18 20.57 14.98 -11.82
N ALA A 19 21.30 14.02 -12.39
CA ALA A 19 21.23 13.72 -13.81
C ALA A 19 19.92 12.97 -14.15
N LYS A 20 19.53 11.99 -13.35
CA LYS A 20 18.25 11.27 -13.52
C LYS A 20 17.06 12.20 -13.27
N ALA A 21 17.10 12.98 -12.18
CA ALA A 21 16.08 13.97 -11.87
C ALA A 21 15.90 15.01 -13.00
N ALA A 22 17.00 15.44 -13.62
CA ALA A 22 16.97 16.37 -14.75
C ALA A 22 16.35 15.75 -16.01
N ALA A 23 16.64 14.48 -16.28
CA ALA A 23 16.04 13.75 -17.39
C ALA A 23 14.53 13.62 -17.21
N GLU A 24 14.06 13.28 -16.00
CA GLU A 24 12.65 13.17 -15.65
C GLU A 24 11.94 14.53 -15.73
N ALA A 25 12.58 15.58 -15.22
CA ALA A 25 12.06 16.95 -15.30
C ALA A 25 12.18 17.59 -16.70
N MET A 26 12.79 16.90 -17.69
CA MET A 26 13.05 17.41 -19.04
C MET A 26 13.84 18.74 -19.06
N VAL A 27 14.84 18.87 -18.19
CA VAL A 27 15.71 20.03 -18.07
C VAL A 27 17.19 19.64 -18.07
N SER A 28 18.10 20.63 -18.09
CA SER A 28 19.53 20.33 -17.97
C SER A 28 19.91 19.94 -16.53
N GLN A 29 20.89 19.04 -16.37
CA GLN A 29 21.44 18.68 -15.06
C GLN A 29 21.94 19.90 -14.29
N SER A 30 22.53 20.87 -15.00
CA SER A 30 23.02 22.11 -14.40
C SER A 30 21.89 22.96 -13.80
N THR A 31 20.69 22.91 -14.38
CA THR A 31 19.48 23.56 -13.85
C THR A 31 19.11 22.97 -12.51
N VAL A 32 18.98 21.65 -12.45
CA VAL A 32 18.64 20.95 -11.21
C VAL A 32 19.70 21.17 -10.14
N SER A 33 20.98 20.99 -10.47
CA SER A 33 22.10 21.17 -9.52
C SER A 33 22.16 22.59 -8.94
N LYS A 34 21.97 23.61 -9.79
CA LYS A 34 21.94 25.00 -9.31
C LYS A 34 20.72 25.28 -8.43
N SER A 35 19.58 24.67 -8.74
CA SER A 35 18.35 24.79 -7.96
C SER A 35 18.52 24.22 -6.56
N ILE A 36 19.10 23.02 -6.44
CA ILE A 36 19.40 22.40 -5.13
C ILE A 36 20.36 23.28 -4.32
N LEU A 37 21.48 23.70 -4.91
CA LEU A 37 22.44 24.56 -4.23
C LEU A 37 21.84 25.88 -3.77
N ARG A 38 20.91 26.43 -4.53
CA ARG A 38 20.21 27.67 -4.16
C ARG A 38 19.25 27.40 -3.00
N LEU A 39 18.51 26.29 -3.04
CA LEU A 39 17.62 25.87 -1.97
C LEU A 39 18.39 25.69 -0.65
N GLU A 40 19.48 24.93 -0.65
CA GLU A 40 20.33 24.70 0.52
C GLU A 40 20.91 25.99 1.10
N ARG A 41 21.32 26.94 0.22
CA ARG A 41 21.80 28.27 0.67
C ARG A 41 20.68 29.10 1.30
N GLU A 42 19.47 29.05 0.76
CA GLU A 42 18.34 29.80 1.31
C GLU A 42 17.89 29.24 2.67
N LEU A 43 18.08 27.93 2.89
CA LEU A 43 17.79 27.27 4.18
C LEU A 43 18.96 27.34 5.16
N ASP A 44 20.15 27.71 4.70
CA ASP A 44 21.43 27.62 5.42
C ASP A 44 21.71 26.21 5.95
N LEU A 45 21.26 25.18 5.21
CA LEU A 45 21.39 23.76 5.52
C LEU A 45 21.75 22.96 4.28
N GLN A 46 22.56 21.92 4.45
CA GLN A 46 22.70 20.88 3.44
C GLN A 46 21.58 19.86 3.63
N LEU A 47 20.99 19.42 2.52
CA LEU A 47 19.89 18.46 2.50
C LEU A 47 20.35 17.08 1.99
N PHE A 48 21.48 17.04 1.29
CA PHE A 48 22.04 15.82 0.71
C PHE A 48 23.47 15.58 1.13
N ASP A 49 23.79 14.32 1.42
CA ASP A 49 25.14 13.79 1.53
C ASP A 49 25.57 13.12 0.22
N ARG A 50 26.88 13.19 -0.08
CA ARG A 50 27.45 12.50 -1.23
C ARG A 50 27.98 11.13 -0.81
N GLN A 51 27.43 10.08 -1.39
CA GLN A 51 27.95 8.72 -1.26
C GLN A 51 28.45 8.24 -2.64
N GLY A 52 29.72 8.50 -2.92
CA GLY A 52 30.31 8.24 -4.24
C GLY A 52 29.66 9.10 -5.33
N VAL A 53 28.96 8.45 -6.26
CA VAL A 53 28.22 9.10 -7.36
C VAL A 53 26.77 9.40 -7.02
N HIS A 54 26.27 8.95 -5.88
CA HIS A 54 24.88 9.11 -5.44
C HIS A 54 24.74 10.26 -4.44
N LEU A 55 23.57 10.89 -4.48
CA LEU A 55 23.09 11.81 -3.47
C LEU A 55 22.07 11.08 -2.58
N VAL A 56 22.29 11.13 -1.28
CA VAL A 56 21.40 10.53 -0.29
C VAL A 56 20.94 11.64 0.63
N LEU A 57 19.67 11.62 1.02
CA LEU A 57 19.17 12.57 2.01
C LEU A 57 19.91 12.41 3.33
N ASN A 58 20.30 13.52 3.93
CA ASN A 58 20.70 13.56 5.31
C ASN A 58 19.46 13.78 6.22
N PRO A 59 19.57 13.72 7.55
CA PRO A 59 18.41 13.89 8.45
C PRO A 59 17.64 15.20 8.22
N ALA A 60 18.31 16.31 7.92
CA ALA A 60 17.64 17.59 7.59
C ALA A 60 16.89 17.51 6.25
N GLY A 61 17.45 16.78 5.27
CA GLY A 61 16.80 16.51 4.01
C GLY A 61 15.55 15.65 4.15
N GLU A 62 15.59 14.64 5.03
CA GLU A 62 14.41 13.81 5.33
C GLU A 62 13.29 14.62 5.98
N GLU A 63 13.63 15.42 7.00
CA GLU A 63 12.66 16.33 7.64
C GLU A 63 12.07 17.32 6.62
N PHE A 64 12.91 17.90 5.79
CA PHE A 64 12.47 18.84 4.75
C PHE A 64 11.58 18.15 3.70
N LEU A 65 11.89 16.91 3.32
CA LEU A 65 11.07 16.13 2.40
C LEU A 65 9.65 15.91 2.93
N GLN A 66 9.54 15.58 4.22
CA GLN A 66 8.25 15.40 4.89
C GLN A 66 7.38 16.68 4.82
N GLN A 67 7.99 17.85 4.88
CA GLN A 67 7.26 19.13 4.80
C GLN A 67 6.96 19.56 3.36
N VAL A 68 7.84 19.27 2.43
CA VAL A 68 7.69 19.71 1.03
C VAL A 68 6.63 18.90 0.28
N ARG A 69 6.51 17.63 0.54
CA ARG A 69 5.55 16.75 -0.13
C ARG A 69 4.10 17.24 0.00
N PRO A 70 3.58 17.51 1.19
CA PRO A 70 2.23 18.04 1.34
C PRO A 70 2.00 19.35 0.56
N ILE A 71 2.99 20.24 0.55
CA ILE A 71 2.90 21.51 -0.17
C ILE A 71 2.73 21.30 -1.67
N LEU A 72 3.58 20.43 -2.26
CA LEU A 72 3.51 20.13 -3.70
C LEU A 72 2.20 19.43 -4.06
N THR A 73 1.71 18.57 -3.18
CA THR A 73 0.42 17.90 -3.33
C THR A 73 -0.74 18.89 -3.29
N ALA A 74 -0.75 19.79 -2.32
CA ALA A 74 -1.77 20.84 -2.23
C ALA A 74 -1.81 21.69 -3.51
N VAL A 75 -0.65 22.09 -4.02
CA VAL A 75 -0.56 22.86 -5.28
C VAL A 75 -1.09 22.08 -6.49
N ARG A 76 -0.78 20.79 -6.60
CA ARG A 76 -1.30 19.93 -7.69
C ARG A 76 -2.83 19.80 -7.62
N ARG A 77 -3.41 19.73 -6.43
CA ARG A 77 -4.86 19.61 -6.20
C ARG A 77 -5.65 20.89 -6.46
N LEU A 78 -5.03 22.06 -6.43
CA LEU A 78 -5.73 23.35 -6.62
C LEU A 78 -6.62 23.40 -7.88
N PRO A 79 -6.17 22.98 -9.07
CA PRO A 79 -7.02 22.99 -10.26
C PRO A 79 -8.24 22.07 -10.15
N GLU A 80 -8.07 20.90 -9.53
CA GLU A 80 -9.14 19.92 -9.32
C GLU A 80 -10.11 20.39 -8.24
N PHE A 81 -9.61 20.98 -7.15
CA PHE A 81 -10.42 21.59 -6.11
C PHE A 81 -11.34 22.68 -6.65
N VAL A 82 -10.81 23.56 -7.53
CA VAL A 82 -11.62 24.60 -8.17
C VAL A 82 -12.64 23.98 -9.14
N LYS A 83 -12.22 22.98 -9.92
CA LYS A 83 -13.13 22.28 -10.88
C LYS A 83 -14.22 21.48 -10.16
N SER A 84 -13.92 20.80 -9.05
CA SER A 84 -14.89 19.99 -8.31
C SER A 84 -16.04 20.81 -7.71
N ARG A 85 -15.81 22.09 -7.39
CA ARG A 85 -16.87 23.01 -6.96
C ARG A 85 -17.80 23.45 -8.09
N HIS A 86 -17.42 23.25 -9.35
CA HIS A 86 -18.17 23.68 -10.53
C HIS A 86 -18.67 22.53 -11.40
N MET A 87 -18.34 21.27 -11.04
CA MET A 87 -18.82 20.07 -11.76
C MET A 87 -19.50 19.06 -10.82
N PRO A 88 -20.59 18.40 -11.25
CA PRO A 88 -21.36 17.47 -10.43
C PRO A 88 -20.66 16.12 -10.17
N ARG A 89 -19.49 15.84 -10.72
CA ARG A 89 -18.76 14.59 -10.51
C ARG A 89 -17.71 14.75 -9.42
N ARG A 90 -17.81 13.91 -8.39
CA ARG A 90 -16.84 13.84 -7.32
C ARG A 90 -15.75 12.83 -7.68
N LYS A 91 -14.52 13.29 -7.82
CA LYS A 91 -13.36 12.41 -8.02
C LYS A 91 -12.79 12.01 -6.66
N TYR A 92 -12.46 10.73 -6.56
CA TYR A 92 -11.79 10.17 -5.41
C TYR A 92 -10.53 9.45 -5.86
N ARG A 93 -9.44 9.66 -5.15
CA ARG A 93 -8.18 8.92 -5.31
C ARG A 93 -7.97 8.06 -4.08
N ILE A 94 -7.89 6.76 -4.28
CA ILE A 94 -7.67 5.80 -3.20
C ILE A 94 -6.32 5.13 -3.45
N ASN A 95 -5.40 5.30 -2.51
CA ASN A 95 -4.17 4.54 -2.53
C ASN A 95 -4.40 3.19 -1.83
N VAL A 96 -4.17 2.11 -2.56
CA VAL A 96 -4.44 0.75 -2.10
C VAL A 96 -3.10 0.08 -1.76
N GLY A 97 -2.57 0.40 -0.57
CA GLY A 97 -1.36 -0.25 -0.04
C GLY A 97 -1.61 -1.62 0.58
N ALA A 98 -2.89 -1.97 0.80
CA ALA A 98 -3.31 -3.27 1.32
C ALA A 98 -4.74 -3.59 0.87
N ALA A 99 -5.11 -4.88 0.87
CA ALA A 99 -6.48 -5.35 0.57
C ALA A 99 -6.95 -5.10 -0.87
N GLU A 100 -6.07 -5.14 -1.86
CA GLU A 100 -6.36 -4.91 -3.28
C GLU A 100 -7.47 -5.83 -3.81
N ALA A 101 -7.47 -7.09 -3.38
CA ALA A 101 -8.40 -8.11 -3.88
C ALA A 101 -9.89 -7.83 -3.58
N VAL A 102 -10.19 -7.02 -2.55
CA VAL A 102 -11.58 -6.65 -2.21
C VAL A 102 -12.03 -5.32 -2.79
N MET A 103 -11.13 -4.55 -3.43
CA MET A 103 -11.46 -3.22 -3.96
C MET A 103 -12.54 -3.26 -5.04
N GLY A 104 -12.56 -4.29 -5.88
CA GLY A 104 -13.62 -4.46 -6.88
C GLY A 104 -15.01 -4.55 -6.24
N SER A 105 -15.16 -5.34 -5.18
CA SER A 105 -16.42 -5.48 -4.44
C SER A 105 -16.80 -4.20 -3.70
N PHE A 106 -15.81 -3.51 -3.10
CA PHE A 106 -16.01 -2.20 -2.50
C PHE A 106 -16.56 -1.20 -3.51
N LEU A 107 -15.90 -1.04 -4.65
CA LEU A 107 -16.28 -0.08 -5.68
C LEU A 107 -17.66 -0.38 -6.27
N HIS A 108 -17.99 -1.66 -6.46
CA HIS A 108 -19.33 -2.04 -6.91
C HIS A 108 -20.42 -1.52 -5.97
N GLY A 109 -20.26 -1.72 -4.66
CA GLY A 109 -21.18 -1.20 -3.66
C GLY A 109 -21.19 0.32 -3.56
N PHE A 110 -20.01 0.94 -3.67
CA PHE A 110 -19.84 2.38 -3.60
C PHE A 110 -20.54 3.11 -4.77
N PHE A 111 -20.36 2.66 -6.01
CA PHE A 111 -21.01 3.25 -7.19
C PHE A 111 -22.53 3.12 -7.18
N ARG A 112 -23.09 2.16 -6.49
CA ARG A 112 -24.56 2.07 -6.29
C ARG A 112 -25.07 3.17 -5.35
N LYS A 113 -24.27 3.60 -4.37
CA LYS A 113 -24.60 4.70 -3.43
C LYS A 113 -24.24 6.06 -3.99
N GLU A 114 -23.14 6.13 -4.76
CA GLU A 114 -22.57 7.35 -5.35
C GLU A 114 -22.40 7.20 -6.88
N PRO A 115 -23.49 7.20 -7.66
CA PRO A 115 -23.44 6.89 -9.11
C PRO A 115 -22.62 7.89 -9.94
N GLN A 116 -22.35 9.07 -9.38
CA GLN A 116 -21.58 10.13 -10.05
C GLN A 116 -20.12 10.17 -9.58
N ALA A 117 -19.70 9.27 -8.71
CA ALA A 117 -18.32 9.17 -8.27
C ALA A 117 -17.42 8.70 -9.42
N GLU A 118 -16.25 9.31 -9.53
CA GLU A 118 -15.13 8.84 -10.33
C GLU A 118 -14.03 8.42 -9.35
N VAL A 119 -13.57 7.18 -9.40
CA VAL A 119 -12.58 6.66 -8.49
C VAL A 119 -11.32 6.27 -9.25
N ILE A 120 -10.17 6.72 -8.78
CA ILE A 120 -8.85 6.32 -9.26
C ILE A 120 -8.22 5.50 -8.15
N LEU A 121 -7.87 4.25 -8.45
CA LEU A 121 -7.06 3.42 -7.56
C LEU A 121 -5.60 3.58 -7.94
N THR A 122 -4.73 3.74 -6.95
CA THR A 122 -3.28 3.78 -7.12
C THR A 122 -2.63 2.84 -6.09
N ASP A 123 -1.44 2.34 -6.41
CA ASP A 123 -0.58 1.56 -5.51
C ASP A 123 0.72 2.31 -5.21
N GLU A 124 0.75 3.61 -5.49
CA GLU A 124 1.91 4.46 -5.29
C GLU A 124 2.22 4.58 -3.79
N SER A 125 3.50 4.63 -3.46
CA SER A 125 3.99 4.75 -2.08
C SER A 125 3.66 6.11 -1.41
N TRP A 126 2.86 6.95 -2.07
CA TRP A 126 2.63 8.34 -1.72
C TRP A 126 1.21 8.55 -1.20
N ILE A 127 1.08 8.70 0.12
CA ILE A 127 -0.19 8.99 0.80
C ILE A 127 -0.71 10.40 0.45
N ASP A 128 0.20 11.32 0.11
CA ASP A 128 -0.11 12.75 0.03
C ASP A 128 -0.96 13.16 -1.19
N ASP A 129 -1.06 12.33 -2.24
CA ASP A 129 -1.86 12.64 -3.45
C ASP A 129 -3.15 11.81 -3.55
N CYS A 130 -3.65 11.27 -2.42
CA CYS A 130 -4.89 10.52 -2.35
C CYS A 130 -5.90 11.16 -1.40
N ASP A 131 -7.18 10.83 -1.55
CA ASP A 131 -8.22 11.21 -0.60
C ASP A 131 -8.27 10.25 0.60
N LEU A 132 -7.78 9.02 0.37
CA LEU A 132 -7.73 7.97 1.35
C LEU A 132 -6.66 6.95 0.95
N SER A 133 -5.90 6.44 1.92
CA SER A 133 -4.99 5.31 1.73
C SER A 133 -5.40 4.15 2.62
N ILE A 134 -5.30 2.92 2.11
CA ILE A 134 -5.48 1.69 2.90
C ILE A 134 -4.11 1.12 3.20
N SER A 135 -3.81 0.93 4.48
CA SER A 135 -2.50 0.47 4.96
C SER A 135 -2.63 -0.64 6.00
N SER A 136 -1.56 -1.42 6.16
CA SER A 136 -1.40 -2.38 7.25
C SER A 136 -0.66 -1.71 8.40
N GLY A 137 -1.38 -1.43 9.47
CA GLY A 137 -0.89 -0.69 10.63
C GLY A 137 -1.08 0.83 10.51
N PRO A 138 -1.10 1.53 11.66
CA PRO A 138 -1.21 2.97 11.69
C PRO A 138 0.08 3.59 11.13
N SER A 139 -0.05 4.43 10.12
CA SER A 139 1.05 5.25 9.59
C SER A 139 0.79 6.71 9.89
N GLY A 140 1.73 7.40 10.52
CA GLY A 140 1.58 8.82 10.84
C GLY A 140 0.92 9.09 12.19
N ARG A 141 0.12 10.15 12.28
CA ARG A 141 -0.58 10.50 13.50
C ARG A 141 -1.80 9.59 13.69
N GLU A 142 -2.01 9.07 14.90
CA GLU A 142 -3.21 8.28 15.23
C GLU A 142 -4.52 9.04 14.90
N GLU A 143 -4.48 10.38 14.98
CA GLU A 143 -5.61 11.24 14.65
C GLU A 143 -6.05 11.17 13.18
N ASP A 144 -5.15 10.80 12.27
CA ASP A 144 -5.39 10.76 10.82
C ASP A 144 -5.71 9.34 10.33
N SER A 145 -5.80 8.37 11.23
CA SER A 145 -6.10 6.98 10.93
C SER A 145 -7.48 6.56 11.43
N VAL A 146 -8.15 5.72 10.66
CA VAL A 146 -9.41 5.07 11.03
C VAL A 146 -9.21 3.57 10.90
N TRP A 147 -9.41 2.85 12.00
CA TRP A 147 -9.34 1.39 12.01
C TRP A 147 -10.43 0.79 11.13
N LEU A 148 -10.09 -0.19 10.30
CA LEU A 148 -11.00 -0.85 9.38
C LEU A 148 -11.34 -2.26 9.81
N LEU A 149 -10.34 -3.10 10.01
CA LEU A 149 -10.49 -4.47 10.50
C LEU A 149 -9.17 -5.05 10.99
N GLU A 150 -9.26 -6.13 11.78
CA GLU A 150 -8.18 -7.05 12.05
C GLU A 150 -8.45 -8.38 11.32
N GLU A 151 -7.41 -8.94 10.70
CA GLU A 151 -7.49 -10.25 10.06
C GLU A 151 -6.30 -11.14 10.40
N GLU A 152 -6.57 -12.44 10.50
CA GLU A 152 -5.53 -13.44 10.64
C GLU A 152 -4.82 -13.67 9.29
N ILE A 153 -3.52 -13.91 9.35
CA ILE A 153 -2.73 -14.33 8.20
C ILE A 153 -2.47 -15.83 8.32
N LEU A 154 -3.14 -16.59 7.49
CA LEU A 154 -3.03 -18.04 7.43
C LEU A 154 -1.89 -18.47 6.51
N LEU A 155 -1.45 -19.71 6.63
CA LEU A 155 -0.56 -20.33 5.65
C LEU A 155 -1.40 -21.12 4.64
N ALA A 156 -1.29 -20.76 3.37
CA ALA A 156 -1.90 -21.48 2.26
C ALA A 156 -0.95 -22.60 1.78
N VAL A 157 -1.39 -23.84 1.92
CA VAL A 157 -0.61 -25.04 1.61
C VAL A 157 -1.32 -25.84 0.53
N PRO A 158 -0.66 -26.12 -0.60
CA PRO A 158 -1.22 -27.01 -1.63
C PRO A 158 -1.57 -28.39 -1.06
N VAL A 159 -2.72 -28.93 -1.44
CA VAL A 159 -3.15 -30.27 -1.02
C VAL A 159 -2.18 -31.34 -1.52
N SER A 160 -1.51 -31.11 -2.64
CA SER A 160 -0.46 -31.97 -3.22
C SER A 160 0.76 -32.16 -2.31
N MET A 161 1.03 -31.23 -1.39
CA MET A 161 2.15 -31.32 -0.44
C MET A 161 1.88 -32.23 0.78
N GLY A 162 0.75 -32.95 0.78
CA GLY A 162 0.42 -33.98 1.77
C GLY A 162 -0.41 -33.47 2.98
N PRO A 163 -0.78 -34.34 3.91
CA PRO A 163 -1.60 -34.01 5.06
C PRO A 163 -0.74 -33.33 6.15
N GLN A 164 -0.75 -32.02 6.18
CA GLN A 164 -0.18 -31.24 7.29
C GLN A 164 -1.34 -30.59 8.05
N GLN A 165 -1.60 -31.02 9.27
CA GLN A 165 -2.73 -30.52 10.08
C GLN A 165 -2.36 -29.35 10.97
N GLU A 166 -1.12 -29.28 11.44
CA GLU A 166 -0.58 -28.17 12.22
C GLU A 166 0.84 -27.89 11.74
N LEU A 167 1.08 -26.70 11.25
CA LEU A 167 2.41 -26.22 10.87
C LEU A 167 2.87 -25.24 11.94
N ASP A 168 3.95 -25.57 12.61
CA ASP A 168 4.69 -24.60 13.43
C ASP A 168 5.54 -23.69 12.53
N VAL A 169 5.90 -22.53 13.00
CA VAL A 169 6.80 -21.58 12.29
C VAL A 169 8.08 -22.28 11.83
N LEU A 170 8.66 -23.18 12.64
CA LEU A 170 9.84 -23.94 12.28
C LEU A 170 9.60 -24.96 11.15
N SER A 171 8.35 -25.37 10.94
CA SER A 171 7.98 -26.25 9.82
C SER A 171 8.02 -25.55 8.45
N LEU A 172 8.21 -24.23 8.43
CA LEU A 172 8.45 -23.47 7.19
C LEU A 172 9.84 -23.73 6.60
N GLU A 173 10.79 -24.26 7.39
CA GLU A 173 12.10 -24.65 6.88
C GLU A 173 11.95 -25.75 5.83
N GLY A 174 12.58 -25.52 4.65
CA GLY A 174 12.52 -26.44 3.53
C GLY A 174 11.20 -26.42 2.73
N LEU A 175 10.23 -25.58 3.10
CA LEU A 175 9.07 -25.33 2.25
C LEU A 175 9.37 -24.18 1.26
N PRO A 176 9.01 -24.37 -0.03
CA PRO A 176 9.18 -23.33 -1.04
C PRO A 176 8.20 -22.18 -0.79
N LEU A 177 8.68 -21.05 -0.28
CA LEU A 177 7.87 -19.87 0.02
C LEU A 177 7.70 -18.99 -1.22
N ILE A 178 6.46 -18.60 -1.47
CA ILE A 178 6.11 -17.59 -2.46
C ILE A 178 5.72 -16.33 -1.67
N LEU A 179 6.45 -15.25 -1.90
CA LEU A 179 6.32 -14.04 -1.10
C LEU A 179 5.86 -12.85 -1.95
N PRO A 180 5.11 -11.91 -1.34
CA PRO A 180 4.84 -10.63 -2.00
C PRO A 180 6.14 -9.82 -2.13
N ARG A 181 6.13 -8.84 -3.05
CA ARG A 181 7.26 -7.91 -3.26
C ARG A 181 7.73 -7.26 -1.95
N GLU A 182 9.00 -6.96 -1.87
CA GLU A 182 9.57 -6.16 -0.78
C GLU A 182 8.88 -4.80 -0.69
N GLY A 183 8.70 -4.31 0.53
CA GLY A 183 8.03 -3.04 0.79
C GLY A 183 6.50 -3.08 0.75
N SER A 184 5.86 -4.17 0.28
CA SER A 184 4.41 -4.29 0.39
C SER A 184 3.97 -4.49 1.85
N ALA A 185 2.76 -4.04 2.20
CA ALA A 185 2.26 -4.11 3.56
C ALA A 185 2.21 -5.56 4.11
N LEU A 186 1.79 -6.52 3.29
CA LEU A 186 1.79 -7.93 3.67
C LEU A 186 3.22 -8.46 3.87
N ARG A 187 4.15 -8.10 2.98
CA ARG A 187 5.56 -8.51 3.10
C ARG A 187 6.20 -7.97 4.37
N GLN A 188 5.99 -6.72 4.72
CA GLN A 188 6.50 -6.12 5.96
C GLN A 188 5.98 -6.84 7.20
N SER A 189 4.69 -7.24 7.20
CA SER A 189 4.10 -8.03 8.29
C SER A 189 4.75 -9.41 8.39
N ILE A 190 4.98 -10.10 7.25
CA ILE A 190 5.66 -11.40 7.21
C ILE A 190 7.10 -11.28 7.72
N GLU A 191 7.83 -10.27 7.30
CA GLU A 191 9.21 -10.03 7.74
C GLU A 191 9.28 -9.80 9.24
N ARG A 192 8.40 -8.97 9.78
CA ARG A 192 8.37 -8.64 11.20
C ARG A 192 8.01 -9.85 12.08
N GLU A 193 6.99 -10.61 11.72
CA GLU A 193 6.43 -11.64 12.58
C GLU A 193 7.05 -13.04 12.35
N ILE A 194 7.52 -13.31 11.15
CA ILE A 194 7.97 -14.64 10.73
C ILE A 194 9.46 -14.64 10.39
N LEU A 195 9.88 -13.86 9.40
CA LEU A 195 11.25 -13.92 8.87
C LEU A 195 12.29 -13.25 9.81
N SER A 196 11.86 -12.49 10.82
CA SER A 196 12.74 -12.00 11.89
C SER A 196 13.22 -13.10 12.84
N ARG A 197 12.59 -14.29 12.80
CA ARG A 197 12.96 -15.44 13.62
C ARG A 197 14.15 -16.19 13.01
N PRO A 198 14.87 -16.99 13.78
CA PRO A 198 15.97 -17.83 13.26
C PRO A 198 15.41 -18.97 12.41
N LEU A 199 14.98 -18.65 11.21
CA LEU A 199 14.37 -19.53 10.22
C LEU A 199 15.14 -19.42 8.91
N VAL A 200 15.53 -20.56 8.34
CA VAL A 200 16.12 -20.62 6.99
C VAL A 200 14.98 -20.86 5.99
N ALA A 201 14.44 -19.76 5.45
CA ALA A 201 13.36 -19.81 4.47
C ALA A 201 13.91 -20.09 3.06
N GLU A 202 13.34 -21.06 2.35
CA GLU A 202 13.57 -21.27 0.92
C GLU A 202 12.59 -20.43 0.11
N ILE A 203 13.07 -19.30 -0.44
CA ILE A 203 12.22 -18.41 -1.25
C ILE A 203 12.21 -18.90 -2.68
N LEU A 204 11.07 -19.43 -3.12
CA LEU A 204 10.86 -19.91 -4.50
C LEU A 204 10.61 -18.75 -5.46
N ALA A 205 9.76 -17.80 -5.07
CA ALA A 205 9.38 -16.66 -5.91
C ALA A 205 9.02 -15.44 -5.07
N VAL A 206 9.24 -14.27 -5.68
CA VAL A 206 8.75 -12.97 -5.17
C VAL A 206 7.97 -12.31 -6.29
N THR A 207 6.75 -11.86 -6.01
CA THR A 207 5.88 -11.23 -7.01
C THR A 207 5.25 -9.95 -6.48
N SER A 208 5.02 -8.98 -7.36
CA SER A 208 4.25 -7.76 -7.06
C SER A 208 2.75 -7.93 -7.29
N ASP A 209 2.33 -9.05 -7.88
CA ASP A 209 0.95 -9.34 -8.23
C ASP A 209 0.40 -10.46 -7.35
N ASP A 210 -0.56 -10.11 -6.50
CA ASP A 210 -1.22 -11.04 -5.58
C ASP A 210 -1.95 -12.18 -6.30
N GLU A 211 -2.48 -11.94 -7.50
CA GLU A 211 -3.16 -12.98 -8.29
C GLU A 211 -2.17 -14.04 -8.75
N THR A 212 -1.01 -13.63 -9.27
CA THR A 212 0.08 -14.54 -9.62
C THR A 212 0.52 -15.38 -8.41
N LEU A 213 0.64 -14.77 -7.23
CA LEU A 213 0.97 -15.48 -6.00
C LEU A 213 -0.08 -16.57 -5.70
N ARG A 214 -1.36 -16.22 -5.72
CA ARG A 214 -2.46 -17.16 -5.48
C ARG A 214 -2.49 -18.30 -6.50
N GLN A 215 -2.21 -18.01 -7.76
CA GLN A 215 -2.16 -19.00 -8.82
C GLN A 215 -1.04 -20.01 -8.61
N LEU A 216 0.18 -19.57 -8.28
CA LEU A 216 1.32 -20.46 -8.00
C LEU A 216 1.00 -21.43 -6.85
N VAL A 217 0.42 -20.92 -5.75
CA VAL A 217 -0.02 -21.80 -4.66
C VAL A 217 -1.10 -22.79 -5.10
N THR A 218 -2.07 -22.33 -5.89
CA THR A 218 -3.17 -23.18 -6.40
C THR A 218 -2.66 -24.26 -7.37
N GLN A 219 -1.58 -23.98 -8.10
CA GLN A 219 -0.91 -24.94 -9.00
C GLN A 219 -0.04 -25.95 -8.26
N GLY A 220 0.31 -25.67 -7.01
CA GLY A 220 1.06 -26.58 -6.15
C GLY A 220 2.56 -26.31 -6.11
N ASP A 221 3.00 -25.14 -6.60
CA ASP A 221 4.42 -24.79 -6.72
C ASP A 221 5.06 -24.45 -5.37
N GLY A 222 4.28 -23.88 -4.43
CA GLY A 222 4.81 -23.49 -3.14
C GLY A 222 3.72 -23.08 -2.14
N VAL A 223 4.13 -22.61 -0.98
CA VAL A 223 3.26 -22.13 0.10
C VAL A 223 3.33 -20.61 0.19
N ALA A 224 2.25 -19.96 0.67
CA ALA A 224 2.22 -18.53 0.84
C ALA A 224 1.38 -18.11 2.05
N PHE A 225 1.60 -16.90 2.52
CA PHE A 225 0.80 -16.29 3.57
C PHE A 225 -0.48 -15.68 2.99
N TRP A 226 -1.62 -16.01 3.58
CA TRP A 226 -2.96 -15.75 3.05
C TRP A 226 -3.80 -14.94 4.03
N PRO A 227 -4.11 -13.68 3.73
CA PRO A 227 -5.06 -12.87 4.50
C PRO A 227 -6.45 -13.50 4.52
N ALA A 228 -6.98 -13.76 5.71
CA ALA A 228 -8.18 -14.58 5.88
C ALA A 228 -9.48 -13.91 5.43
N LYS A 229 -9.54 -12.56 5.48
CA LYS A 229 -10.76 -11.79 5.20
C LYS A 229 -10.67 -11.03 3.87
N THR A 230 -9.51 -10.48 3.55
CA THR A 230 -9.33 -9.61 2.37
C THR A 230 -8.95 -10.35 1.09
N TRP A 231 -8.56 -11.62 1.18
CA TRP A 231 -8.35 -12.46 0.00
C TRP A 231 -9.49 -13.45 -0.19
N PRO A 232 -9.83 -13.83 -1.44
CA PRO A 232 -10.86 -14.83 -1.70
C PRO A 232 -10.43 -16.18 -1.13
N LYS A 233 -11.40 -16.94 -0.62
CA LYS A 233 -11.13 -18.30 -0.13
C LYS A 233 -10.69 -19.18 -1.31
N PRO A 234 -9.57 -19.91 -1.18
CA PRO A 234 -9.13 -20.81 -2.24
C PRO A 234 -10.04 -22.04 -2.33
N ASP A 235 -10.00 -22.74 -3.47
CA ASP A 235 -10.64 -24.04 -3.60
C ASP A 235 -10.05 -25.05 -2.58
N PRO A 236 -10.85 -25.53 -1.62
CA PRO A 236 -10.37 -26.45 -0.57
C PRO A 236 -9.87 -27.80 -1.12
N LYS A 237 -10.20 -28.14 -2.36
CA LYS A 237 -9.66 -29.33 -3.05
C LYS A 237 -8.22 -29.14 -3.52
N ARG A 238 -7.77 -27.89 -3.63
CA ARG A 238 -6.43 -27.56 -4.13
C ARG A 238 -5.53 -26.97 -3.06
N VAL A 239 -6.08 -26.12 -2.19
CA VAL A 239 -5.30 -25.37 -1.19
C VAL A 239 -6.00 -25.46 0.17
N ARG A 240 -5.24 -25.76 1.20
CA ARG A 240 -5.67 -25.69 2.59
C ARG A 240 -5.13 -24.42 3.23
N LEU A 241 -5.97 -23.75 3.99
CA LEU A 241 -5.56 -22.66 4.86
C LEU A 241 -5.32 -23.23 6.27
N CYS A 242 -4.11 -23.06 6.76
CA CYS A 242 -3.66 -23.58 8.05
C CYS A 242 -3.28 -22.44 8.98
N HIS A 243 -3.63 -22.56 10.26
CA HIS A 243 -3.07 -21.73 11.31
C HIS A 243 -1.59 -22.05 11.50
N LEU A 244 -0.79 -21.04 11.78
CA LEU A 244 0.63 -21.22 12.06
C LEU A 244 0.79 -21.39 13.58
N GLY A 245 1.18 -22.57 14.03
CA GLY A 245 1.42 -22.87 15.45
C GLY A 245 2.59 -22.05 15.99
N GLY A 246 2.51 -21.70 17.28
CA GLY A 246 3.56 -20.93 17.96
C GLY A 246 3.58 -19.43 17.65
N VAL A 247 2.66 -18.93 16.83
CA VAL A 247 2.51 -17.50 16.54
C VAL A 247 1.04 -17.15 16.31
N HIS A 248 0.61 -16.03 16.89
CA HIS A 248 -0.67 -15.42 16.54
C HIS A 248 -0.41 -14.35 15.49
N PHE A 249 -0.50 -14.73 14.22
CA PHE A 249 -0.15 -13.84 13.13
C PHE A 249 -1.38 -13.13 12.60
N THR A 250 -1.60 -11.91 13.07
CA THR A 250 -2.65 -11.01 12.61
C THR A 250 -2.07 -9.75 11.99
N ARG A 251 -2.88 -9.04 11.22
CA ARG A 251 -2.61 -7.67 10.81
C ARG A 251 -3.86 -6.83 10.97
N GLU A 252 -3.65 -5.58 11.30
CA GLU A 252 -4.71 -4.58 11.32
C GLU A 252 -4.65 -3.73 10.06
N LEU A 253 -5.81 -3.40 9.52
CA LEU A 253 -5.95 -2.50 8.38
C LEU A 253 -6.55 -1.17 8.83
N TYR A 254 -5.99 -0.11 8.30
CA TYR A 254 -6.39 1.27 8.57
C TYR A 254 -6.64 2.03 7.27
N ALA A 255 -7.66 2.89 7.31
CA ALA A 255 -7.81 3.97 6.35
C ALA A 255 -7.05 5.19 6.89
N LEU A 256 -6.11 5.68 6.11
CA LEU A 256 -5.30 6.84 6.43
C LEU A 256 -5.79 8.03 5.62
N LEU A 257 -5.95 9.17 6.27
CA LEU A 257 -6.29 10.43 5.64
C LEU A 257 -5.05 11.30 5.48
N PRO A 258 -4.93 12.04 4.37
CA PRO A 258 -3.89 13.04 4.27
C PRO A 258 -4.10 14.11 5.34
N PRO A 259 -3.01 14.62 5.97
CA PRO A 259 -3.08 15.59 7.06
C PRO A 259 -3.86 16.87 6.72
N GLU A 260 -3.98 17.17 5.45
CA GLU A 260 -4.65 18.37 4.91
C GLU A 260 -6.16 18.19 4.73
N ASN A 261 -6.71 17.00 5.00
CA ASN A 261 -8.13 16.69 4.84
C ASN A 261 -8.77 16.15 6.13
N PRO A 262 -8.80 16.91 7.23
CA PRO A 262 -9.40 16.46 8.48
C PRO A 262 -10.91 16.19 8.36
N GLU A 263 -11.59 16.84 7.41
CA GLU A 263 -13.02 16.61 7.14
C GLU A 263 -13.25 15.28 6.38
N GLY A 264 -12.19 14.65 5.89
CA GLY A 264 -12.23 13.38 5.15
C GLY A 264 -12.83 12.22 5.96
N LYS A 265 -12.74 12.26 7.31
CA LYS A 265 -13.35 11.24 8.20
C LYS A 265 -14.88 11.15 8.03
N GLU A 266 -15.53 12.25 7.73
CA GLU A 266 -16.99 12.31 7.51
C GLU A 266 -17.38 12.19 6.04
N SER A 267 -16.40 11.96 5.15
CA SER A 267 -16.67 11.86 3.72
C SER A 267 -17.54 10.63 3.39
N PRO A 268 -18.35 10.69 2.33
CA PRO A 268 -19.10 9.52 1.85
C PRO A 268 -18.20 8.33 1.54
N LEU A 269 -16.99 8.59 1.02
CA LEU A 269 -15.99 7.55 0.74
C LEU A 269 -15.54 6.84 2.02
N MET A 270 -15.17 7.60 3.07
CA MET A 270 -14.71 7.01 4.33
C MET A 270 -15.82 6.20 5.00
N ARG A 271 -17.04 6.74 5.07
CA ARG A 271 -18.17 6.00 5.63
C ARG A 271 -18.44 4.70 4.89
N ALA A 272 -18.41 4.74 3.57
CA ALA A 272 -18.59 3.54 2.75
C ALA A 272 -17.45 2.53 2.95
N MET A 273 -16.21 3.01 3.12
CA MET A 273 -15.05 2.16 3.37
C MET A 273 -15.16 1.44 4.71
N VAL A 274 -15.45 2.17 5.79
CA VAL A 274 -15.65 1.59 7.12
C VAL A 274 -16.78 0.56 7.12
N GLU A 275 -17.93 0.91 6.54
CA GLU A 275 -19.09 0.00 6.44
C GLU A 275 -18.74 -1.28 5.68
N PHE A 276 -18.00 -1.16 4.57
CA PHE A 276 -17.59 -2.31 3.77
C PHE A 276 -16.65 -3.24 4.54
N PHE A 277 -15.61 -2.69 5.17
CA PHE A 277 -14.64 -3.52 5.90
C PHE A 277 -15.24 -4.15 7.16
N HIS A 278 -16.12 -3.47 7.88
CA HIS A 278 -16.87 -4.08 8.98
C HIS A 278 -17.80 -5.20 8.49
N GLY A 279 -18.37 -5.06 7.30
CA GLY A 279 -19.16 -6.14 6.67
C GLY A 279 -18.33 -7.39 6.30
N LEU A 280 -17.01 -7.23 6.07
CA LEU A 280 -16.10 -8.38 5.90
C LEU A 280 -15.93 -9.19 7.19
N GLU A 281 -15.96 -8.56 8.36
CA GLU A 281 -15.90 -9.25 9.66
C GLU A 281 -17.08 -10.19 9.86
N ASP A 282 -18.27 -9.78 9.46
CA ASP A 282 -19.50 -10.56 9.58
C ASP A 282 -19.63 -11.67 8.50
N GLY A 283 -18.67 -11.78 7.60
CA GLY A 283 -18.65 -12.80 6.53
C GLY A 283 -19.73 -12.59 5.46
N GLN A 284 -20.29 -11.39 5.34
CA GLN A 284 -21.41 -11.09 4.44
C GLN A 284 -21.00 -10.85 2.98
N VAL A 285 -19.78 -10.35 2.74
CA VAL A 285 -19.37 -9.86 1.40
C VAL A 285 -19.17 -11.00 0.38
N TRP A 286 -18.74 -12.17 0.82
CA TRP A 286 -18.50 -13.32 -0.07
C TRP A 286 -19.76 -14.12 -0.40
N LYS A 287 -20.90 -13.83 0.23
CA LYS A 287 -22.19 -14.50 -0.04
C LYS A 287 -22.93 -13.93 -1.26
N THR A 288 -22.57 -12.73 -1.70
CA THR A 288 -23.30 -12.02 -2.79
C THR A 288 -22.89 -12.47 -4.20
N THR A 289 -21.73 -13.13 -4.35
CA THR A 289 -21.24 -13.57 -5.66
C THR A 289 -21.70 -14.98 -6.05
N GLU A 290 -22.15 -15.80 -5.09
CA GLU A 290 -22.59 -17.19 -5.37
C GLU A 290 -24.08 -17.31 -5.68
N THR A 291 -24.88 -16.25 -5.47
CA THR A 291 -26.37 -16.34 -5.58
C THR A 291 -26.91 -15.71 -6.87
N GLU A 292 -26.11 -14.96 -7.63
CA GLU A 292 -26.60 -14.33 -8.88
C GLU A 292 -26.28 -15.14 -10.17
N GLU A 293 -25.59 -16.29 -10.07
CA GLU A 293 -25.33 -17.17 -11.23
C GLU A 293 -26.37 -18.32 -11.40
N MET A 294 -27.44 -18.33 -10.59
CA MET A 294 -28.47 -19.37 -10.66
C MET A 294 -29.94 -18.86 -10.71
N GLU A 295 -30.21 -17.71 -11.35
CA GLU A 295 -31.56 -17.36 -11.79
C GLU A 295 -31.59 -16.92 -13.26
#